data_37c7e9fc2b8170a4e80a05bd422a5d48
#
_entry.id   37c7e9fc2b8170a4e80a05bd422a5d48
#
_cell.length_a   1.000
_cell.length_b   1.000
_cell.length_c   1.000
_cell.angle_alpha   90.00
_cell.angle_beta   90.00
_cell.angle_gamma   90.00
#
_symmetry.space_group_name_H-M   'P 1'
#
loop_
_entity.id
_entity.type
_entity.pdbx_description
1 polymer ?
#
loop_
_entity_poly.entity_id
_entity_poly.type
_entity_poly.pdbx_seq_one_letter_code
_entity_poly.pdbx_strand_id
1 'polypeptide(L)'
;YTQYMYNTMVINPAYAGSRGVMSIFGLHRTQWVGLDGAPTTNAISINTPIENSNLGVGLSFVNEKVGPTVENTISADISYTIQTSETYKLSFGVKGTANLFNLDVTKLNPVSTGDPLLQNLDNNFSPNVGAGVYLHSNKLYLGASVPNFFETKRYDDNSIAVYKERMNMYFIGGYVFDLSSN
;
A
#
# COMPACT_ATOMS: atom_id res chain seq x y z
N TYR A 1 -1.04 7.25 -1.31
CA TYR A 1 -2.37 6.70 -0.96
C TYR A 1 -2.77 7.10 0.46
N THR A 2 -3.83 7.88 0.62
CA THR A 2 -4.20 8.49 1.91
C THR A 2 -5.42 7.86 2.59
N GLN A 3 -6.18 6.99 1.89
CA GLN A 3 -7.41 6.38 2.42
C GLN A 3 -7.18 4.96 2.95
N TYR A 4 -6.04 4.71 3.56
CA TYR A 4 -5.64 3.41 4.10
C TYR A 4 -6.54 2.91 5.25
N MET A 5 -7.30 3.78 5.91
CA MET A 5 -8.25 3.38 6.96
C MET A 5 -9.37 2.46 6.44
N TYR A 6 -9.74 2.59 5.17
CA TYR A 6 -10.73 1.71 4.53
C TYR A 6 -10.09 0.44 3.95
N ASN A 7 -8.79 0.47 3.67
CA ASN A 7 -8.02 -0.66 3.14
C ASN A 7 -6.68 -0.78 3.88
N THR A 8 -6.77 -1.15 5.15
CA THR A 8 -5.62 -1.25 6.06
C THR A 8 -4.60 -2.27 5.59
N MET A 9 -5.01 -3.29 4.82
CA MET A 9 -4.12 -4.32 4.27
C MET A 9 -3.01 -3.73 3.38
N VAL A 10 -3.27 -2.64 2.66
CA VAL A 10 -2.24 -1.99 1.81
C VAL A 10 -1.02 -1.57 2.63
N ILE A 11 -1.23 -1.09 3.85
CA ILE A 11 -0.14 -0.63 4.73
C ILE A 11 0.29 -1.68 5.76
N ASN A 12 -0.60 -2.61 6.17
CA ASN A 12 -0.29 -3.61 7.20
C ASN A 12 -0.73 -5.01 6.76
N PRO A 13 0.23 -5.90 6.39
CA PRO A 13 -0.08 -7.26 5.96
C PRO A 13 -0.74 -8.13 7.04
N ALA A 14 -0.50 -7.83 8.33
CA ALA A 14 -1.12 -8.57 9.43
C ALA A 14 -2.65 -8.40 9.49
N TYR A 15 -3.21 -7.45 8.73
CA TYR A 15 -4.65 -7.26 8.61
C TYR A 15 -5.33 -8.29 7.72
N ALA A 16 -4.59 -8.98 6.83
CA ALA A 16 -5.16 -9.97 5.92
C ALA A 16 -5.94 -11.06 6.70
N GLY A 17 -7.19 -11.31 6.32
CA GLY A 17 -8.06 -12.30 6.97
C GLY A 17 -8.54 -11.96 8.38
N SER A 18 -8.13 -10.83 8.98
CA SER A 18 -8.50 -10.45 10.36
C SER A 18 -10.00 -10.26 10.56
N ARG A 19 -10.75 -9.98 9.50
CA ARG A 19 -12.22 -9.82 9.54
C ARG A 19 -12.99 -11.13 9.68
N GLY A 20 -12.33 -12.28 9.54
CA GLY A 20 -12.96 -13.60 9.64
C GLY A 20 -13.80 -14.00 8.42
N VAL A 21 -13.93 -13.13 7.43
CA VAL A 21 -14.68 -13.34 6.17
C VAL A 21 -13.89 -12.81 4.99
N MET A 22 -14.19 -13.31 3.80
CA MET A 22 -13.65 -12.73 2.57
C MET A 22 -14.11 -11.29 2.42
N SER A 23 -13.18 -10.41 2.16
CA SER A 23 -13.41 -8.97 2.02
C SER A 23 -12.83 -8.48 0.70
N ILE A 24 -13.63 -7.77 -0.06
CA ILE A 24 -13.22 -7.12 -1.31
C ILE A 24 -13.37 -5.61 -1.13
N PHE A 25 -12.37 -4.88 -1.54
CA PHE A 25 -12.36 -3.42 -1.49
C PHE A 25 -12.00 -2.85 -2.86
N GLY A 26 -12.70 -1.82 -3.29
CA GLY A 26 -12.43 -1.06 -4.50
C GLY A 26 -12.47 0.43 -4.24
N LEU A 27 -11.54 1.18 -4.81
CA LEU A 27 -11.45 2.63 -4.70
C LEU A 27 -11.06 3.24 -6.04
N HIS A 28 -11.78 4.27 -6.43
CA HIS A 28 -11.36 5.21 -7.47
C HIS A 28 -11.32 6.61 -6.86
N ARG A 29 -10.21 7.32 -7.03
CA ARG A 29 -10.04 8.69 -6.54
C ARG A 29 -9.48 9.57 -7.64
N THR A 30 -10.12 10.70 -7.90
CA THR A 30 -9.63 11.76 -8.77
C THR A 30 -9.44 13.02 -7.93
N GLN A 31 -8.29 13.67 -8.05
CA GLN A 31 -7.98 14.95 -7.40
C GLN A 31 -7.87 16.03 -8.45
N TRP A 32 -8.13 17.28 -8.08
CA TRP A 32 -7.99 18.47 -8.95
C TRP A 32 -8.71 18.30 -10.31
N VAL A 33 -9.97 17.91 -10.24
CA VAL A 33 -10.80 17.70 -11.44
C VAL A 33 -10.77 18.93 -12.35
N GLY A 34 -10.48 18.71 -13.64
CA GLY A 34 -10.38 19.76 -14.65
C GLY A 34 -8.96 20.25 -14.94
N LEU A 35 -7.94 19.74 -14.21
CA LEU A 35 -6.55 20.00 -14.51
C LEU A 35 -5.93 18.88 -15.33
N ASP A 36 -5.18 19.21 -16.37
CA ASP A 36 -4.40 18.23 -17.14
C ASP A 36 -3.31 17.60 -16.24
N GLY A 37 -3.19 16.27 -16.28
CA GLY A 37 -2.25 15.56 -15.44
C GLY A 37 -2.69 15.40 -13.97
N ALA A 38 -3.94 15.71 -13.66
CA ALA A 38 -4.50 15.55 -12.32
C ALA A 38 -4.29 14.14 -11.73
N PRO A 39 -3.96 14.04 -10.42
CA PRO A 39 -3.73 12.77 -9.80
C PRO A 39 -4.97 11.87 -9.81
N THR A 40 -4.79 10.62 -10.22
CA THR A 40 -5.81 9.58 -10.11
C THR A 40 -5.24 8.36 -9.40
N THR A 41 -6.03 7.77 -8.51
CA THR A 41 -5.68 6.54 -7.80
C THR A 41 -6.79 5.52 -7.99
N ASN A 42 -6.44 4.34 -8.44
CA ASN A 42 -7.32 3.18 -8.50
C ASN A 42 -6.74 2.11 -7.58
N ALA A 43 -7.53 1.56 -6.70
CA ALA A 43 -7.10 0.48 -5.83
C ALA A 43 -8.17 -0.61 -5.77
N ILE A 44 -7.72 -1.85 -5.83
CA ILE A 44 -8.56 -3.02 -5.57
C ILE A 44 -7.79 -3.97 -4.66
N SER A 45 -8.47 -4.55 -3.70
CA SER A 45 -7.89 -5.59 -2.85
C SER A 45 -8.91 -6.64 -2.47
N ILE A 46 -8.42 -7.84 -2.25
CA ILE A 46 -9.18 -8.97 -1.74
C ILE A 46 -8.39 -9.64 -0.64
N ASN A 47 -9.03 -9.98 0.46
CA ASN A 47 -8.41 -10.78 1.51
C ASN A 47 -9.42 -11.74 2.12
N THR A 48 -8.92 -12.87 2.62
CA THR A 48 -9.73 -13.90 3.23
C THR A 48 -8.94 -14.67 4.29
N PRO A 49 -9.57 -15.10 5.38
CA PRO A 49 -8.99 -16.15 6.22
C PRO A 49 -9.00 -17.46 5.47
N ILE A 50 -8.03 -18.34 5.75
CA ILE A 50 -8.02 -19.72 5.27
C ILE A 50 -8.79 -20.58 6.29
N GLU A 51 -9.83 -21.26 5.82
CA GLU A 51 -10.66 -22.11 6.67
C GLU A 51 -9.84 -23.17 7.43
N ASN A 52 -10.22 -23.43 8.67
CA ASN A 52 -9.56 -24.38 9.57
C ASN A 52 -8.06 -24.10 9.80
N SER A 53 -7.63 -22.86 9.63
CA SER A 53 -6.25 -22.45 9.90
C SER A 53 -6.21 -21.08 10.57
N ASN A 54 -5.05 -20.75 11.11
CA ASN A 54 -4.78 -19.42 11.67
C ASN A 54 -4.21 -18.45 10.61
N LEU A 55 -4.25 -18.83 9.33
CA LEU A 55 -3.68 -18.07 8.23
C LEU A 55 -4.73 -17.17 7.59
N GLY A 56 -4.29 -16.01 7.16
CA GLY A 56 -5.01 -15.13 6.27
C GLY A 56 -4.16 -14.80 5.05
N VAL A 57 -4.79 -14.60 3.91
CA VAL A 57 -4.14 -14.23 2.66
C VAL A 57 -4.81 -13.01 2.05
N GLY A 58 -4.05 -12.23 1.32
CA GLY A 58 -4.53 -11.06 0.64
C GLY A 58 -3.77 -10.77 -0.66
N LEU A 59 -4.47 -10.14 -1.59
CA LEU A 59 -3.91 -9.60 -2.82
C LEU A 59 -4.39 -8.17 -2.99
N SER A 60 -3.53 -7.29 -3.43
CA SER A 60 -3.89 -5.91 -3.75
C SER A 60 -3.20 -5.42 -5.01
N PHE A 61 -3.91 -4.56 -5.72
CA PHE A 61 -3.42 -3.82 -6.87
C PHE A 61 -3.74 -2.34 -6.68
N VAL A 62 -2.74 -1.49 -6.82
CA VAL A 62 -2.88 -0.03 -6.77
C VAL A 62 -2.25 0.55 -8.03
N ASN A 63 -3.00 1.39 -8.73
CA ASN A 63 -2.54 2.17 -9.85
C ASN A 63 -2.63 3.65 -9.48
N GLU A 64 -1.51 4.34 -9.51
CA GLU A 64 -1.43 5.77 -9.25
C GLU A 64 -0.87 6.48 -10.49
N LYS A 65 -1.55 7.53 -10.93
CA LYS A 65 -1.13 8.39 -12.04
C LYS A 65 -1.04 9.82 -11.55
N VAL A 66 0.11 10.45 -11.76
CA VAL A 66 0.34 11.86 -11.40
C VAL A 66 1.15 12.51 -12.53
N GLY A 67 0.50 13.38 -13.31
CA GLY A 67 1.15 14.01 -14.46
C GLY A 67 1.72 12.98 -15.44
N PRO A 68 3.05 13.02 -15.70
CA PRO A 68 3.72 12.09 -16.61
C PRO A 68 4.03 10.74 -15.98
N THR A 69 3.85 10.56 -14.67
CA THR A 69 4.19 9.33 -13.95
C THR A 69 3.00 8.40 -13.81
N VAL A 70 3.24 7.11 -14.00
CA VAL A 70 2.30 6.02 -13.73
C VAL A 70 3.00 4.97 -12.89
N GLU A 71 2.42 4.66 -11.73
CA GLU A 71 2.92 3.65 -10.81
C GLU A 71 1.88 2.55 -10.62
N ASN A 72 2.29 1.30 -10.83
CA ASN A 72 1.46 0.13 -10.61
C ASN A 72 2.09 -0.72 -9.52
N THR A 73 1.38 -0.92 -8.44
CA THR A 73 1.83 -1.71 -7.29
C THR A 73 0.95 -2.96 -7.16
N ILE A 74 1.58 -4.13 -7.23
CA ILE A 74 0.93 -5.42 -6.96
C ILE A 74 1.52 -5.97 -5.67
N SER A 75 0.67 -6.37 -4.72
CA SER A 75 1.13 -6.94 -3.46
C SER A 75 0.38 -8.21 -3.11
N ALA A 76 1.12 -9.15 -2.50
CA ALA A 76 0.57 -10.34 -1.87
C ALA A 76 0.91 -10.35 -0.38
N ASP A 77 -0.08 -10.66 0.44
CA ASP A 77 -0.01 -10.63 1.88
C ASP A 77 -0.32 -12.01 2.47
N ILE A 78 0.44 -12.40 3.48
CA ILE A 78 0.16 -13.58 4.28
C ILE A 78 0.22 -13.16 5.74
N SER A 79 -0.79 -13.55 6.52
CA SER A 79 -0.85 -13.31 7.96
C SER A 79 -1.03 -14.61 8.74
N TYR A 80 -0.55 -14.60 9.98
CA TYR A 80 -0.78 -15.65 10.95
C TYR A 80 -1.34 -15.04 12.22
N THR A 81 -2.50 -15.52 12.67
CA THR A 81 -3.25 -14.98 13.81
C THR A 81 -3.21 -15.93 14.99
N ILE A 82 -2.78 -15.43 16.14
CA ILE A 82 -2.75 -16.15 17.41
C ILE A 82 -3.83 -15.58 18.32
N GLN A 83 -4.63 -16.44 18.93
CA GLN A 83 -5.54 -16.04 19.99
C GLN A 83 -4.76 -15.89 21.30
N THR A 84 -4.55 -14.64 21.70
CA THR A 84 -3.75 -14.32 22.91
C THR A 84 -4.59 -14.38 24.18
N SER A 85 -5.91 -14.16 24.05
CA SER A 85 -6.87 -14.22 25.16
C SER A 85 -8.26 -14.52 24.57
N GLU A 86 -9.27 -14.74 25.40
CA GLU A 86 -10.66 -14.91 24.95
C GLU A 86 -11.15 -13.74 24.07
N THR A 87 -10.60 -12.56 24.28
CA THR A 87 -11.06 -11.33 23.63
C THR A 87 -10.07 -10.78 22.58
N TYR A 88 -8.77 -11.08 22.73
CA TYR A 88 -7.71 -10.48 21.91
C TYR A 88 -7.07 -11.48 20.96
N LYS A 89 -6.89 -11.02 19.72
CA LYS A 89 -6.17 -11.73 18.68
C LYS A 89 -4.96 -10.91 18.26
N LEU A 90 -3.81 -11.56 18.11
CA LEU A 90 -2.57 -10.96 17.63
C LEU A 90 -2.20 -11.61 16.30
N SER A 91 -2.09 -10.80 15.27
CA SER A 91 -1.71 -11.22 13.92
C SER A 91 -0.33 -10.71 13.57
N PHE A 92 0.48 -11.54 12.93
CA PHE A 92 1.74 -11.20 12.29
C PHE A 92 1.55 -11.35 10.79
N GLY A 93 2.11 -10.43 10.01
CA GLY A 93 1.96 -10.49 8.56
C GLY A 93 3.24 -10.17 7.82
N VAL A 94 3.39 -10.77 6.65
CA VAL A 94 4.43 -10.46 5.69
C VAL A 94 3.80 -10.09 4.35
N LYS A 95 4.44 -9.18 3.64
CA LYS A 95 4.02 -8.63 2.35
C LYS A 95 5.13 -8.80 1.33
N GLY A 96 4.79 -9.28 0.16
CA GLY A 96 5.61 -9.17 -1.04
C GLY A 96 5.01 -8.16 -1.99
N THR A 97 5.80 -7.21 -2.47
CA THR A 97 5.34 -6.14 -3.37
C THR A 97 6.18 -6.11 -4.63
N ALA A 98 5.51 -5.98 -5.77
CA ALA A 98 6.11 -5.69 -7.07
C ALA A 98 5.62 -4.31 -7.52
N ASN A 99 6.55 -3.38 -7.69
CA ASN A 99 6.26 -2.03 -8.14
C ASN A 99 6.80 -1.83 -9.55
N LEU A 100 5.94 -1.33 -10.45
CA LEU A 100 6.24 -0.98 -11.83
C LEU A 100 6.05 0.52 -12.01
N PHE A 101 7.13 1.23 -12.21
CA PHE A 101 7.14 2.68 -12.38
C PHE A 101 7.44 3.06 -13.83
N ASN A 102 6.60 3.94 -14.39
CA ASN A 102 6.75 4.49 -15.73
C ASN A 102 6.78 6.03 -15.65
N LEU A 103 7.71 6.63 -16.37
CA LEU A 103 7.81 8.07 -16.56
C LEU A 103 7.82 8.38 -18.06
N ASP A 104 6.79 9.08 -18.54
CA ASP A 104 6.67 9.54 -19.92
C ASP A 104 7.11 11.01 -20.01
N VAL A 105 8.36 11.21 -20.37
CA VAL A 105 8.98 12.56 -20.47
C VAL A 105 8.39 13.37 -21.62
N THR A 106 7.76 12.74 -22.61
CA THR A 106 7.15 13.46 -23.74
C THR A 106 5.97 14.33 -23.31
N LYS A 107 5.37 14.04 -22.15
CA LYS A 107 4.31 14.86 -21.52
C LYS A 107 4.83 16.06 -20.73
N LEU A 108 6.13 16.12 -20.52
CA LEU A 108 6.80 17.30 -20.00
C LEU A 108 7.09 18.21 -21.20
N ASN A 109 6.78 19.50 -21.13
CA ASN A 109 7.17 20.49 -22.13
C ASN A 109 8.59 21.01 -21.78
N PRO A 110 9.68 20.30 -22.14
CA PRO A 110 11.02 20.73 -21.78
C PRO A 110 11.37 22.00 -22.56
N VAL A 111 12.00 22.94 -21.87
CA VAL A 111 12.49 24.19 -22.49
C VAL A 111 13.61 23.90 -23.50
N SER A 112 14.31 22.77 -23.36
CA SER A 112 15.36 22.29 -24.26
C SER A 112 14.98 20.91 -24.82
N THR A 113 14.70 20.83 -26.10
CA THR A 113 14.54 19.57 -26.82
C THR A 113 15.91 18.95 -27.04
N GLY A 114 16.18 17.79 -26.38
CA GLY A 114 17.43 17.04 -26.54
C GLY A 114 18.33 17.01 -25.31
N ASP A 115 17.81 17.36 -24.14
CA ASP A 115 18.53 17.16 -22.87
C ASP A 115 18.69 15.65 -22.61
N PRO A 116 19.94 15.15 -22.57
CA PRO A 116 20.21 13.71 -22.33
C PRO A 116 19.78 13.24 -20.93
N LEU A 117 19.45 14.17 -20.01
CA LEU A 117 18.92 13.87 -18.69
C LEU A 117 17.41 13.59 -18.70
N LEU A 118 16.70 13.92 -19.79
CA LEU A 118 15.28 13.67 -19.96
C LEU A 118 15.07 12.37 -20.75
N GLN A 119 15.20 11.23 -20.06
CA GLN A 119 14.93 9.91 -20.65
C GLN A 119 13.65 9.33 -20.09
N ASN A 120 12.87 8.66 -20.98
CA ASN A 120 11.73 7.86 -20.55
C ASN A 120 12.21 6.72 -19.65
N LEU A 121 11.51 6.51 -18.55
CA LEU A 121 11.69 5.35 -17.69
C LEU A 121 10.51 4.41 -17.96
N ASP A 122 10.77 3.33 -18.67
CA ASP A 122 9.77 2.33 -18.96
C ASP A 122 9.94 1.11 -18.06
N ASN A 123 8.86 0.74 -17.34
CA ASN A 123 8.77 -0.49 -16.53
C ASN A 123 9.92 -0.69 -15.54
N ASN A 124 10.33 0.36 -14.84
CA ASN A 124 11.30 0.20 -13.77
C ASN A 124 10.69 -0.68 -12.67
N PHE A 125 11.12 -1.95 -12.63
CA PHE A 125 10.64 -2.96 -11.70
C PHE A 125 11.39 -2.88 -10.37
N SER A 126 10.64 -2.74 -9.29
CA SER A 126 11.20 -2.66 -7.93
C SER A 126 10.46 -3.63 -7.01
N PRO A 127 11.06 -4.80 -6.71
CA PRO A 127 10.50 -5.70 -5.71
C PRO A 127 10.75 -5.16 -4.30
N ASN A 128 9.79 -5.38 -3.40
CA ASN A 128 9.93 -5.02 -2.00
C ASN A 128 9.30 -6.08 -1.10
N VAL A 129 9.67 -6.06 0.17
CA VAL A 129 9.05 -6.89 1.20
C VAL A 129 8.67 -6.01 2.38
N GLY A 130 7.66 -6.42 3.11
CA GLY A 130 7.18 -5.72 4.29
C GLY A 130 6.73 -6.68 5.37
N ALA A 131 6.56 -6.17 6.58
CA ALA A 131 6.01 -6.92 7.69
C ALA A 131 5.14 -6.02 8.56
N GLY A 132 4.30 -6.65 9.37
CA GLY A 132 3.47 -5.94 10.32
C GLY A 132 2.94 -6.82 11.42
N VAL A 133 2.45 -6.15 12.45
CA VAL A 133 1.73 -6.75 13.57
C VAL A 133 0.40 -6.04 13.74
N TYR A 134 -0.61 -6.78 14.17
CA TYR A 134 -1.96 -6.26 14.37
C TYR A 134 -2.62 -6.98 15.54
N LEU A 135 -2.85 -6.23 16.62
CA LEU A 135 -3.61 -6.66 17.78
C LEU A 135 -5.04 -6.13 17.66
N HIS A 136 -6.02 -6.99 17.76
CA HIS A 136 -7.41 -6.56 17.68
C HIS A 136 -8.35 -7.34 18.59
N SER A 137 -9.41 -6.67 18.98
CA SER A 137 -10.57 -7.21 19.68
C SER A 137 -11.85 -6.57 19.13
N ASN A 138 -12.99 -6.83 19.73
CA ASN A 138 -14.24 -6.19 19.35
C ASN A 138 -14.26 -4.67 19.59
N LYS A 139 -13.42 -4.16 20.50
CA LYS A 139 -13.42 -2.74 20.91
C LYS A 139 -12.11 -2.01 20.65
N LEU A 140 -10.98 -2.72 20.64
CA LEU A 140 -9.65 -2.14 20.50
C LEU A 140 -8.93 -2.75 19.32
N TYR A 141 -8.24 -1.91 18.55
CA TYR A 141 -7.23 -2.40 17.64
C TYR A 141 -5.97 -1.52 17.71
N LEU A 142 -4.82 -2.17 17.56
CA LEU A 142 -3.50 -1.54 17.47
C LEU A 142 -2.70 -2.25 16.38
N GLY A 143 -2.03 -1.49 15.55
CA GLY A 143 -1.19 -2.04 14.49
C GLY A 143 0.08 -1.26 14.32
N ALA A 144 1.15 -1.99 13.97
CA ALA A 144 2.41 -1.41 13.54
C ALA A 144 2.92 -2.16 12.31
N SER A 145 3.45 -1.45 11.33
CA SER A 145 3.92 -2.09 10.09
C SER A 145 4.97 -1.27 9.37
N VAL A 146 5.75 -1.99 8.58
CA VAL A 146 6.69 -1.47 7.58
C VAL A 146 6.35 -2.17 6.27
N PRO A 147 5.56 -1.57 5.37
CA PRO A 147 5.14 -2.22 4.12
C PRO A 147 6.27 -2.39 3.12
N ASN A 148 7.31 -1.55 3.17
CA ASN A 148 8.46 -1.59 2.28
C ASN A 148 9.75 -1.44 3.10
N PHE A 149 10.57 -2.50 3.16
CA PHE A 149 11.87 -2.49 3.85
C PHE A 149 12.99 -1.97 2.96
N PHE A 150 12.92 -2.26 1.65
CA PHE A 150 13.99 -1.88 0.73
C PHE A 150 13.81 -0.46 0.24
N GLU A 151 14.90 0.29 0.27
CA GLU A 151 14.98 1.60 -0.37
C GLU A 151 15.17 1.41 -1.87
N THR A 152 14.27 1.96 -2.67
CA THR A 152 14.36 1.90 -4.13
C THR A 152 14.96 3.19 -4.66
N LYS A 153 16.05 3.09 -5.40
CA LYS A 153 16.61 4.19 -6.20
C LYS A 153 15.97 4.15 -7.59
N ARG A 154 15.27 5.19 -7.98
CA ARG A 154 14.52 5.24 -9.25
C ARG A 154 15.32 5.85 -10.42
N TYR A 155 16.51 6.43 -10.15
CA TYR A 155 17.40 7.03 -11.13
C TYR A 155 18.83 6.57 -10.93
N ASP A 156 19.56 6.36 -12.02
CA ASP A 156 20.96 5.98 -12.00
C ASP A 156 21.86 7.13 -11.54
N ASP A 157 23.08 6.79 -11.05
CA ASP A 157 24.02 7.68 -10.35
C ASP A 157 24.49 8.92 -11.14
N ASN A 158 24.15 9.06 -12.42
CA ASN A 158 24.58 10.20 -13.27
C ASN A 158 23.55 11.32 -13.39
N SER A 159 22.37 11.22 -12.79
CA SER A 159 21.33 12.23 -12.87
C SER A 159 21.25 13.08 -11.60
N ILE A 160 21.05 14.37 -11.78
CA ILE A 160 21.00 15.40 -10.72
C ILE A 160 19.80 15.22 -9.77
N ALA A 161 18.82 14.41 -10.14
CA ALA A 161 17.62 14.14 -9.34
C ALA A 161 17.59 12.68 -8.88
N VAL A 162 18.01 12.42 -7.65
CA VAL A 162 17.89 11.10 -7.01
C VAL A 162 16.55 11.06 -6.24
N TYR A 163 15.54 10.44 -6.82
CA TYR A 163 14.34 10.07 -6.07
C TYR A 163 14.61 8.76 -5.31
N LYS A 164 14.73 8.86 -3.99
CA LYS A 164 14.97 7.72 -3.11
C LYS A 164 13.72 7.47 -2.27
N GLU A 165 13.10 6.33 -2.47
CA GLU A 165 12.03 5.87 -1.60
C GLU A 165 12.65 5.39 -0.28
N ARG A 166 12.21 5.99 0.84
CA ARG A 166 12.69 5.63 2.18
C ARG A 166 11.71 4.68 2.86
N MET A 167 12.23 3.87 3.77
CA MET A 167 11.43 3.04 4.65
C MET A 167 10.46 3.91 5.48
N ASN A 168 9.18 3.57 5.46
CA ASN A 168 8.14 4.23 6.24
C ASN A 168 7.56 3.25 7.26
N MET A 169 7.36 3.73 8.48
CA MET A 169 6.67 2.99 9.55
C MET A 169 5.26 3.56 9.72
N TYR A 170 4.29 2.67 9.87
CA TYR A 170 2.90 3.02 10.12
C TYR A 170 2.47 2.49 11.48
N PHE A 171 1.78 3.35 12.24
CA PHE A 171 1.13 3.00 13.49
C PHE A 171 -0.35 3.36 13.36
N ILE A 172 -1.21 2.41 13.66
CA ILE A 172 -2.65 2.59 13.64
C ILE A 172 -3.24 2.14 14.96
N GLY A 173 -4.30 2.78 15.41
CA GLY A 173 -5.01 2.37 16.61
C GLY A 173 -6.40 2.98 16.65
N GLY A 174 -7.32 2.30 17.31
CA GLY A 174 -8.66 2.79 17.55
C GLY A 174 -9.35 2.03 18.66
N TYR A 175 -10.31 2.71 19.27
CA TYR A 175 -11.13 2.17 20.34
C TYR A 175 -12.60 2.54 20.14
N VAL A 176 -13.48 1.57 20.34
CA VAL A 176 -14.93 1.75 20.25
C VAL A 176 -15.49 2.00 21.65
N PHE A 177 -16.03 3.18 21.87
CA PHE A 177 -16.73 3.53 23.10
C PHE A 177 -18.22 3.19 22.96
N ASP A 178 -18.76 2.42 23.90
CA ASP A 178 -20.20 2.25 23.99
C ASP A 178 -20.79 3.53 24.62
N LEU A 179 -21.40 4.35 23.80
CA LEU A 179 -22.18 5.48 24.29
C LEU A 179 -23.51 4.91 24.79
N SER A 180 -23.71 4.95 26.14
CA SER A 180 -24.96 4.50 26.74
C SER A 180 -26.13 5.23 26.09
N SER A 181 -27.04 4.48 25.49
CA SER A 181 -28.35 5.01 25.11
C SER A 181 -29.19 5.16 26.36
N ASN A 182 -29.42 6.41 26.82
CA ASN A 182 -30.54 6.71 27.67
C ASN A 182 -31.84 6.54 26.89
#